data_37cb264336fd81cf7bdfea4f6ccdb12b
#
_entry.id   37cb264336fd81cf7bdfea4f6ccdb12b
#
_cell.length_a   1.000
_cell.length_b   1.000
_cell.length_c   1.000
_cell.angle_alpha   90.00
_cell.angle_beta   90.00
_cell.angle_gamma   90.00
#
_symmetry.space_group_name_H-M   'P 1'
#
loop_
_entity.id
_entity.type
_entity.pdbx_description
1 polymer ?
#
loop_
_entity_poly.entity_id
_entity_poly.type
_entity_poly.pdbx_seq_one_letter_code
_entity_poly.pdbx_strand_id
1 'polypeptide(L)'
;MNGDISSLGEVDHLNEAIYSTVLLKTNNKAGALRKKYIDLVGGTRSFTDKMLFNFKFCGIILNSFPEARILHTYRNPLDNIFSLFTTYFSNELEWTFSLDEIERYYDFYKKVMEYWERQFPSKIYHLEYDSLVKSPETEIYNLIKFCNLRWDNKYLSPHNSSRNILTASSYQARQPINTSSVGFSKNYENNFFKIKESMIEKGYKLD
;
A
#
# COMPACT_ATOMS: atom_id res chain seq x y z
N MET A 1 -0.42 21.92 -15.33
CA MET A 1 0.06 20.76 -16.08
C MET A 1 0.23 19.65 -15.06
N ASN A 2 -0.51 18.54 -15.19
CA ASN A 2 -0.06 17.32 -14.54
C ASN A 2 1.20 16.92 -15.33
N GLY A 3 2.38 17.24 -14.80
CA GLY A 3 3.58 16.61 -15.29
C GLY A 3 3.36 15.11 -15.20
N ASP A 4 3.81 14.36 -16.19
CA ASP A 4 3.65 12.92 -16.21
C ASP A 4 4.21 12.33 -14.91
N ILE A 5 3.33 11.70 -14.12
CA ILE A 5 3.74 10.98 -12.92
C ILE A 5 4.23 9.62 -13.37
N SER A 6 5.50 9.37 -13.18
CA SER A 6 6.10 8.07 -13.46
C SER A 6 5.70 7.06 -12.39
N SER A 7 5.33 5.86 -12.79
CA SER A 7 5.13 4.75 -11.86
C SER A 7 6.39 3.89 -11.83
N LEU A 8 7.00 3.78 -10.66
CA LEU A 8 8.15 2.90 -10.47
C LEU A 8 7.72 1.43 -10.28
N GLY A 9 6.46 1.20 -9.89
CA GLY A 9 5.97 -0.14 -9.56
C GLY A 9 6.49 -0.63 -8.21
N GLU A 10 6.82 -1.91 -8.14
CA GLU A 10 7.41 -2.57 -6.97
C GLU A 10 8.93 -2.64 -7.13
N VAL A 11 9.61 -1.60 -6.65
CA VAL A 11 11.08 -1.48 -6.73
C VAL A 11 11.68 -1.40 -5.33
N ASP A 12 12.86 -1.99 -5.14
CA ASP A 12 13.54 -2.03 -3.83
C ASP A 12 14.44 -0.81 -3.57
N HIS A 13 14.25 0.26 -4.33
CA HIS A 13 15.09 1.46 -4.26
C HIS A 13 15.09 2.14 -2.89
N LEU A 14 13.95 2.12 -2.19
CA LEU A 14 13.88 2.70 -0.85
C LEU A 14 14.76 1.93 0.14
N ASN A 15 14.67 0.61 0.17
CA ASN A 15 15.52 -0.22 1.02
C ASN A 15 17.00 -0.03 0.67
N GLU A 16 17.36 -0.03 -0.62
CA GLU A 16 18.73 0.22 -1.07
C GLU A 16 19.25 1.58 -0.57
N ALA A 17 18.43 2.63 -0.70
CA ALA A 17 18.78 3.95 -0.22
C ALA A 17 18.96 3.99 1.31
N ILE A 18 18.06 3.34 2.07
CA ILE A 18 18.14 3.24 3.53
C ILE A 18 19.43 2.53 3.94
N TYR A 19 19.67 1.33 3.44
CA TYR A 19 20.87 0.54 3.78
C TYR A 19 22.17 1.28 3.43
N SER A 20 22.22 1.92 2.27
CA SER A 20 23.40 2.68 1.84
C SER A 20 23.68 3.88 2.75
N THR A 21 22.65 4.48 3.34
CA THR A 21 22.79 5.71 4.13
C THR A 21 22.94 5.49 5.63
N VAL A 22 22.49 4.34 6.15
CA VAL A 22 22.63 3.99 7.57
C VAL A 22 24.10 4.03 8.02
N LEU A 23 25.00 3.52 7.22
CA LEU A 23 26.45 3.42 7.51
C LEU A 23 27.21 4.72 7.25
N LEU A 24 26.61 5.72 6.62
CA LEU A 24 27.31 6.98 6.36
C LEU A 24 27.58 7.75 7.65
N LYS A 25 28.79 8.27 7.79
CA LYS A 25 29.16 9.22 8.86
C LYS A 25 28.70 10.63 8.48
N THR A 26 27.41 10.91 8.61
CA THR A 26 26.83 12.23 8.33
C THR A 26 25.76 12.59 9.35
N ASN A 27 25.68 13.89 9.68
CA ASN A 27 24.62 14.44 10.53
C ASN A 27 23.32 14.69 9.76
N ASN A 28 23.34 14.65 8.41
CA ASN A 28 22.16 14.82 7.57
C ASN A 28 21.80 13.51 6.87
N LYS A 29 21.30 12.54 7.63
CA LYS A 29 20.85 11.24 7.10
C LYS A 29 19.69 11.39 6.11
N ALA A 30 18.73 12.25 6.41
CA ALA A 30 17.56 12.48 5.56
C ALA A 30 17.95 13.03 4.17
N GLY A 31 18.84 14.02 4.15
CA GLY A 31 19.35 14.56 2.88
C GLY A 31 20.17 13.55 2.07
N ALA A 32 20.99 12.73 2.76
CA ALA A 32 21.76 11.67 2.10
C ALA A 32 20.86 10.60 1.49
N LEU A 33 19.82 10.17 2.23
CA LEU A 33 18.83 9.22 1.74
C LEU A 33 18.07 9.79 0.54
N ARG A 34 17.58 11.03 0.66
CA ARG A 34 16.88 11.70 -0.45
C ARG A 34 17.74 11.69 -1.71
N LYS A 35 19.00 12.10 -1.61
CA LYS A 35 19.92 12.11 -2.75
C LYS A 35 20.06 10.72 -3.37
N LYS A 36 20.42 9.72 -2.55
CA LYS A 36 20.62 8.34 -3.03
C LYS A 36 19.36 7.80 -3.71
N TYR A 37 18.19 8.03 -3.12
CA TYR A 37 16.93 7.56 -3.68
C TYR A 37 16.60 8.25 -5.03
N ILE A 38 16.78 9.56 -5.13
CA ILE A 38 16.59 10.30 -6.39
C ILE A 38 17.55 9.83 -7.47
N ASP A 39 18.79 9.53 -7.13
CA ASP A 39 19.77 8.97 -8.08
C ASP A 39 19.30 7.60 -8.60
N LEU A 40 18.76 6.73 -7.73
CA LEU A 40 18.24 5.41 -8.10
C LEU A 40 17.00 5.48 -9.02
N VAL A 41 16.13 6.47 -8.82
CA VAL A 41 14.95 6.65 -9.68
C VAL A 41 15.23 7.49 -10.94
N GLY A 42 16.49 7.76 -11.25
CA GLY A 42 16.91 8.43 -12.47
C GLY A 42 16.54 9.92 -12.54
N GLY A 43 16.44 10.59 -11.39
CA GLY A 43 16.17 12.03 -11.32
C GLY A 43 14.73 12.45 -11.68
N THR A 44 13.79 11.52 -11.73
CA THR A 44 12.39 11.77 -12.03
C THR A 44 11.76 12.72 -11.01
N ARG A 45 11.07 13.78 -11.46
CA ARG A 45 10.54 14.83 -10.58
C ARG A 45 9.29 14.40 -9.81
N SER A 46 8.41 13.62 -10.45
CA SER A 46 7.15 13.17 -9.86
C SER A 46 6.94 11.69 -10.17
N PHE A 47 6.79 10.88 -9.14
CA PHE A 47 6.65 9.44 -9.31
C PHE A 47 5.82 8.83 -8.18
N THR A 48 5.35 7.62 -8.41
CA THR A 48 4.77 6.75 -7.39
C THR A 48 5.67 5.53 -7.21
N ASP A 49 5.94 5.20 -5.96
CA ASP A 49 6.59 3.97 -5.53
C ASP A 49 5.56 3.13 -4.77
N LYS A 50 5.34 1.90 -5.20
CA LYS A 50 4.41 0.97 -4.57
C LYS A 50 5.15 -0.31 -4.22
N MET A 51 5.70 -0.36 -3.02
CA MET A 51 6.27 -1.56 -2.41
C MET A 51 5.49 -1.90 -1.15
N LEU A 52 5.05 -3.16 -1.03
CA LEU A 52 4.19 -3.63 0.06
C LEU A 52 4.74 -3.25 1.46
N PHE A 53 6.05 -3.36 1.65
CA PHE A 53 6.68 -3.16 2.96
C PHE A 53 7.10 -1.71 3.26
N ASN A 54 6.87 -0.76 2.37
CA ASN A 54 7.20 0.65 2.58
C ASN A 54 6.45 1.28 3.78
N PHE A 55 5.35 0.67 4.22
CA PHE A 55 4.64 1.11 5.43
C PHE A 55 5.53 1.16 6.68
N LYS A 56 6.56 0.33 6.76
CA LYS A 56 7.54 0.34 7.87
C LYS A 56 8.35 1.62 7.92
N PHE A 57 8.47 2.32 6.80
CA PHE A 57 9.40 3.42 6.59
C PHE A 57 8.72 4.78 6.38
N CYS A 58 7.40 4.90 6.63
CA CYS A 58 6.67 6.17 6.42
C CYS A 58 7.37 7.36 7.07
N GLY A 59 7.87 7.22 8.31
CA GLY A 59 8.61 8.30 8.99
C GLY A 59 9.91 8.67 8.28
N ILE A 60 10.66 7.69 7.81
CA ILE A 60 11.90 7.91 7.05
C ILE A 60 11.57 8.62 5.73
N ILE A 61 10.53 8.17 5.03
CA ILE A 61 10.06 8.79 3.78
C ILE A 61 9.69 10.25 4.04
N LEU A 62 8.80 10.52 4.98
CA LEU A 62 8.27 11.87 5.22
C LEU A 62 9.33 12.84 5.76
N ASN A 63 10.31 12.35 6.51
CA ASN A 63 11.45 13.18 6.95
C ASN A 63 12.43 13.50 5.81
N SER A 64 12.61 12.57 4.87
CA SER A 64 13.51 12.77 3.71
C SER A 64 12.84 13.50 2.55
N PHE A 65 11.54 13.36 2.43
CA PHE A 65 10.69 13.96 1.40
C PHE A 65 9.46 14.62 2.05
N PRO A 66 9.58 15.82 2.64
CA PRO A 66 8.46 16.49 3.31
C PRO A 66 7.26 16.77 2.39
N GLU A 67 7.49 16.83 1.08
CA GLU A 67 6.46 16.96 0.04
C GLU A 67 5.73 15.65 -0.27
N ALA A 68 6.26 14.50 0.12
CA ALA A 68 5.64 13.20 -0.15
C ALA A 68 4.28 13.07 0.51
N ARG A 69 3.45 12.24 -0.09
CA ARG A 69 2.14 11.83 0.42
C ARG A 69 2.09 10.31 0.47
N ILE A 70 1.59 9.79 1.56
CA ILE A 70 1.42 8.34 1.74
C ILE A 70 -0.02 7.98 1.37
N LEU A 71 -0.18 7.03 0.48
CA LEU A 71 -1.46 6.43 0.15
C LEU A 71 -1.50 5.05 0.77
N HIS A 72 -2.28 4.92 1.83
CA HIS A 72 -2.46 3.68 2.56
C HIS A 72 -3.75 3.00 2.09
N THR A 73 -3.62 1.96 1.28
CA THR A 73 -4.76 1.14 0.87
C THR A 73 -4.98 0.03 1.88
N TYR A 74 -6.23 -0.15 2.31
CA TYR A 74 -6.63 -1.21 3.22
C TYR A 74 -7.99 -1.76 2.81
N ARG A 75 -8.37 -2.89 3.37
CA ARG A 75 -9.66 -3.53 3.13
C ARG A 75 -10.14 -4.28 4.36
N ASN A 76 -11.33 -4.87 4.28
CA ASN A 76 -11.83 -5.76 5.32
C ASN A 76 -10.74 -6.73 5.79
N PRO A 77 -10.48 -6.84 7.11
CA PRO A 77 -9.39 -7.66 7.64
C PRO A 77 -9.45 -9.13 7.23
N LEU A 78 -10.63 -9.74 7.28
CA LEU A 78 -10.80 -11.16 6.92
C LEU A 78 -10.57 -11.38 5.43
N ASP A 79 -11.06 -10.49 4.58
CA ASP A 79 -10.80 -10.57 3.14
C ASP A 79 -9.32 -10.38 2.81
N ASN A 80 -8.61 -9.56 3.60
CA ASN A 80 -7.16 -9.39 3.46
C ASN A 80 -6.42 -10.69 3.83
N ILE A 81 -6.72 -11.22 5.01
CA ILE A 81 -6.11 -12.47 5.50
C ILE A 81 -6.41 -13.63 4.54
N PHE A 82 -7.67 -13.76 4.12
CA PHE A 82 -8.07 -14.76 3.13
C PHE A 82 -7.25 -14.63 1.84
N SER A 83 -7.15 -13.42 1.30
CA SER A 83 -6.40 -13.17 0.07
C SER A 83 -4.92 -13.51 0.22
N LEU A 84 -4.29 -13.17 1.34
CA LEU A 84 -2.89 -13.52 1.62
C LEU A 84 -2.70 -15.04 1.71
N PHE A 85 -3.58 -15.72 2.44
CA PHE A 85 -3.49 -17.17 2.64
C PHE A 85 -3.71 -17.98 1.35
N THR A 86 -4.58 -17.50 0.46
CA THR A 86 -4.91 -18.22 -0.79
C THR A 86 -4.05 -17.81 -1.99
N THR A 87 -3.21 -16.79 -1.84
CA THR A 87 -2.31 -16.35 -2.91
C THR A 87 -0.95 -17.00 -2.74
N TYR A 88 -0.49 -17.71 -3.78
CA TYR A 88 0.88 -18.21 -3.81
C TYR A 88 1.85 -17.08 -4.14
N PHE A 89 2.72 -16.77 -3.19
CA PHE A 89 3.81 -15.82 -3.38
C PHE A 89 5.12 -16.59 -3.62
N SER A 90 5.78 -16.32 -4.72
CA SER A 90 6.96 -17.09 -5.16
C SER A 90 8.24 -16.83 -4.37
N ASN A 91 8.30 -15.75 -3.57
CA ASN A 91 9.54 -15.35 -2.90
C ASN A 91 9.28 -14.81 -1.48
N GLU A 92 9.99 -15.37 -0.49
CA GLU A 92 10.24 -14.81 0.85
C GLU A 92 9.01 -14.40 1.71
N LEU A 93 7.81 -14.86 1.34
CA LEU A 93 6.60 -14.61 2.11
C LEU A 93 6.06 -15.90 2.75
N GLU A 94 6.95 -16.73 3.29
CA GLU A 94 6.61 -18.04 3.90
C GLU A 94 5.59 -17.92 5.03
N TRP A 95 5.59 -16.78 5.73
CA TRP A 95 4.59 -16.47 6.74
C TRP A 95 3.15 -16.45 6.21
N THR A 96 2.95 -16.30 4.90
CA THR A 96 1.60 -16.34 4.28
C THR A 96 1.02 -17.75 4.19
N PHE A 97 1.79 -18.78 4.49
CA PHE A 97 1.31 -20.17 4.54
C PHE A 97 0.70 -20.55 5.90
N SER A 98 0.72 -19.66 6.89
CA SER A 98 0.16 -19.87 8.21
C SER A 98 -0.82 -18.74 8.57
N LEU A 99 -2.06 -19.10 8.89
CA LEU A 99 -3.08 -18.13 9.31
C LEU A 99 -2.65 -17.36 10.57
N ASP A 100 -2.01 -18.03 11.52
CA ASP A 100 -1.54 -17.40 12.77
C ASP A 100 -0.41 -16.39 12.48
N GLU A 101 0.47 -16.68 11.53
CA GLU A 101 1.54 -15.77 11.11
C GLU A 101 0.96 -14.56 10.37
N ILE A 102 -0.01 -14.79 9.47
CA ILE A 102 -0.70 -13.71 8.76
C ILE A 102 -1.40 -12.78 9.75
N GLU A 103 -2.10 -13.34 10.74
CA GLU A 103 -2.79 -12.54 11.76
C GLU A 103 -1.79 -11.71 12.59
N ARG A 104 -0.70 -12.31 13.05
CA ARG A 104 0.36 -11.61 13.78
C ARG A 104 0.97 -10.48 12.95
N TYR A 105 1.20 -10.73 11.67
CA TYR A 105 1.74 -9.71 10.76
C TYR A 105 0.72 -8.60 10.52
N TYR A 106 -0.56 -8.93 10.41
CA TYR A 106 -1.64 -7.95 10.28
C TYR A 106 -1.73 -7.05 11.51
N ASP A 107 -1.68 -7.61 12.72
CA ASP A 107 -1.64 -6.84 13.98
C ASP A 107 -0.43 -5.90 14.04
N PHE A 108 0.74 -6.37 13.63
CA PHE A 108 1.94 -5.54 13.55
C PHE A 108 1.76 -4.39 12.57
N TYR A 109 1.30 -4.69 11.36
CA TYR A 109 1.04 -3.69 10.34
C TYR A 109 0.06 -2.61 10.82
N LYS A 110 -1.05 -2.99 11.43
CA LYS A 110 -2.05 -2.06 11.96
C LYS A 110 -1.45 -1.12 13.00
N LYS A 111 -0.71 -1.66 13.98
CA LYS A 111 -0.04 -0.86 15.02
C LYS A 111 0.97 0.13 14.43
N VAL A 112 1.71 -0.28 13.42
CA VAL A 112 2.67 0.60 12.74
C VAL A 112 1.95 1.73 11.99
N MET A 113 0.86 1.43 11.28
CA MET A 113 0.10 2.45 10.56
C MET A 113 -0.59 3.44 11.50
N GLU A 114 -1.16 2.96 12.61
CA GLU A 114 -1.73 3.82 13.67
C GLU A 114 -0.67 4.72 14.32
N TYR A 115 0.54 4.21 14.51
CA TYR A 115 1.66 5.03 14.98
C TYR A 115 1.98 6.15 13.98
N TRP A 116 2.11 5.83 12.68
CA TRP A 116 2.42 6.83 11.67
C TRP A 116 1.31 7.88 11.51
N GLU A 117 0.06 7.50 11.59
CA GLU A 117 -1.06 8.45 11.56
C GLU A 117 -0.98 9.48 12.70
N ARG A 118 -0.62 9.04 13.91
CA ARG A 118 -0.41 9.96 15.05
C ARG A 118 0.80 10.86 14.88
N GLN A 119 1.89 10.35 14.24
CA GLN A 119 3.11 11.14 14.05
C GLN A 119 3.01 12.14 12.89
N PHE A 120 2.25 11.81 11.86
CA PHE A 120 2.17 12.58 10.64
C PHE A 120 0.71 12.80 10.19
N PRO A 121 -0.11 13.46 11.03
CA PRO A 121 -1.51 13.71 10.69
C PRO A 121 -1.58 14.48 9.36
N SER A 122 -2.59 14.17 8.54
CA SER A 122 -2.81 14.74 7.20
C SER A 122 -1.76 14.42 6.11
N LYS A 123 -0.73 13.62 6.40
CA LYS A 123 0.25 13.15 5.40
C LYS A 123 -0.10 11.77 4.83
N ILE A 124 -1.00 11.06 5.49
CA ILE A 124 -1.43 9.71 5.12
C ILE A 124 -2.90 9.78 4.70
N TYR A 125 -3.21 9.30 3.51
CA TYR A 125 -4.59 9.13 3.03
C TYR A 125 -4.96 7.65 3.12
N HIS A 126 -6.00 7.37 3.87
CA HIS A 126 -6.52 6.01 4.03
C HIS A 126 -7.59 5.74 2.98
N LEU A 127 -7.27 4.87 2.04
CA LEU A 127 -8.16 4.45 0.97
C LEU A 127 -8.69 3.05 1.26
N GLU A 128 -9.96 2.95 1.62
CA GLU A 128 -10.62 1.68 1.80
C GLU A 128 -10.96 1.05 0.44
N TYR A 129 -10.49 -0.16 0.19
CA TYR A 129 -10.73 -0.87 -1.06
C TYR A 129 -12.22 -1.08 -1.34
N ASP A 130 -12.99 -1.47 -0.32
CA ASP A 130 -14.41 -1.77 -0.46
C ASP A 130 -15.22 -0.52 -0.84
N SER A 131 -14.89 0.62 -0.25
CA SER A 131 -15.47 1.92 -0.61
C SER A 131 -15.05 2.34 -2.03
N LEU A 132 -13.77 2.16 -2.37
CA LEU A 132 -13.26 2.46 -3.71
C LEU A 132 -14.02 1.70 -4.80
N VAL A 133 -14.25 0.40 -4.63
CA VAL A 133 -14.91 -0.40 -5.68
C VAL A 133 -16.43 -0.22 -5.72
N LYS A 134 -17.05 0.21 -4.60
CA LYS A 134 -18.48 0.54 -4.54
C LYS A 134 -18.79 1.94 -5.09
N SER A 135 -17.88 2.91 -4.89
CA SER A 135 -18.06 4.31 -5.23
C SER A 135 -16.79 4.91 -5.88
N PRO A 136 -16.33 4.34 -7.01
CA PRO A 136 -15.01 4.63 -7.56
C PRO A 136 -14.81 6.11 -7.93
N GLU A 137 -15.82 6.78 -8.47
CA GLU A 137 -15.73 8.20 -8.84
C GLU A 137 -15.43 9.08 -7.63
N THR A 138 -16.18 8.91 -6.55
CA THR A 138 -16.02 9.67 -5.31
C THR A 138 -14.66 9.42 -4.66
N GLU A 139 -14.29 8.15 -4.52
CA GLU A 139 -13.05 7.78 -3.84
C GLU A 139 -11.80 8.20 -4.63
N ILE A 140 -11.83 8.01 -5.95
CA ILE A 140 -10.73 8.46 -6.82
C ILE A 140 -10.65 9.98 -6.83
N TYR A 141 -11.79 10.71 -6.86
CA TYR A 141 -11.79 12.17 -6.79
C TYR A 141 -11.11 12.67 -5.51
N ASN A 142 -11.47 12.11 -4.36
CA ASN A 142 -10.89 12.46 -3.07
C ASN A 142 -9.39 12.16 -3.01
N LEU A 143 -8.98 11.00 -3.55
CA LEU A 143 -7.58 10.60 -3.67
C LEU A 143 -6.78 11.59 -4.50
N ILE A 144 -7.26 11.96 -5.69
CA ILE A 144 -6.61 12.90 -6.61
C ILE A 144 -6.51 14.30 -5.99
N LYS A 145 -7.56 14.72 -5.28
CA LYS A 145 -7.56 15.97 -4.50
C LYS A 145 -6.50 15.94 -3.38
N PHE A 146 -6.41 14.86 -2.62
CA PHE A 146 -5.38 14.70 -1.60
C PHE A 146 -3.97 14.77 -2.21
N CYS A 147 -3.76 14.16 -3.37
CA CYS A 147 -2.49 14.23 -4.09
C CYS A 147 -2.19 15.61 -4.71
N ASN A 148 -3.12 16.57 -4.63
CA ASN A 148 -3.02 17.87 -5.29
C ASN A 148 -2.80 17.74 -6.82
N LEU A 149 -3.50 16.80 -7.43
CA LEU A 149 -3.47 16.54 -8.86
C LEU A 149 -4.72 17.06 -9.54
N ARG A 150 -4.63 17.30 -10.86
CA ARG A 150 -5.81 17.63 -11.66
C ARG A 150 -6.61 16.36 -11.95
N TRP A 151 -7.93 16.50 -11.92
CA TRP A 151 -8.84 15.44 -12.34
C TRP A 151 -8.64 15.10 -13.82
N ASP A 152 -8.73 13.79 -14.11
CA ASP A 152 -8.76 13.28 -15.48
C ASP A 152 -9.66 12.03 -15.48
N ASN A 153 -10.64 11.97 -16.38
CA ASN A 153 -11.60 10.87 -16.47
C ASN A 153 -10.95 9.50 -16.72
N LYS A 154 -9.72 9.48 -17.25
CA LYS A 154 -8.96 8.23 -17.41
C LYS A 154 -8.69 7.49 -16.09
N TYR A 155 -8.74 8.20 -14.96
CA TYR A 155 -8.55 7.56 -13.65
C TYR A 155 -9.67 6.59 -13.29
N LEU A 156 -10.86 6.73 -13.89
CA LEU A 156 -11.99 5.80 -13.71
C LEU A 156 -11.83 4.51 -14.52
N SER A 157 -10.85 4.44 -15.41
CA SER A 157 -10.63 3.29 -16.29
C SER A 157 -9.17 2.81 -16.20
N PRO A 158 -8.66 2.43 -15.00
CA PRO A 158 -7.27 2.03 -14.81
C PRO A 158 -6.88 0.78 -15.61
N HIS A 159 -7.85 -0.08 -15.92
CA HIS A 159 -7.68 -1.28 -16.74
C HIS A 159 -7.27 -0.98 -18.20
N ASN A 160 -7.56 0.22 -18.70
CA ASN A 160 -7.14 0.67 -20.04
C ASN A 160 -5.67 1.14 -20.09
N SER A 161 -4.98 1.16 -18.95
CA SER A 161 -3.57 1.54 -18.90
C SER A 161 -2.69 0.48 -19.56
N SER A 162 -1.80 0.91 -20.46
CA SER A 162 -0.80 0.05 -21.11
C SER A 162 0.39 -0.30 -20.20
N ARG A 163 0.41 0.22 -18.97
CA ARG A 163 1.49 0.01 -18.01
C ARG A 163 1.71 -1.47 -17.70
N ASN A 164 2.97 -1.90 -17.62
CA ASN A 164 3.31 -3.23 -17.14
C ASN A 164 2.91 -3.39 -15.66
N ILE A 165 2.26 -4.50 -15.35
CA ILE A 165 1.84 -4.88 -14.00
C ILE A 165 2.51 -6.21 -13.69
N LEU A 166 3.51 -6.18 -12.80
CA LEU A 166 4.35 -7.34 -12.45
C LEU A 166 4.00 -7.85 -11.04
N THR A 167 2.72 -8.00 -10.74
CA THR A 167 2.26 -8.44 -9.42
C THR A 167 1.36 -9.68 -9.52
N ALA A 168 1.20 -10.41 -8.42
CA ALA A 168 0.29 -11.55 -8.34
C ALA A 168 -1.15 -11.20 -8.78
N SER A 169 -1.55 -9.93 -8.63
CA SER A 169 -2.88 -9.42 -9.01
C SER A 169 -2.94 -8.85 -10.43
N SER A 170 -1.96 -9.13 -11.31
CA SER A 170 -1.88 -8.55 -12.65
C SER A 170 -3.13 -8.77 -13.49
N TYR A 171 -3.72 -9.95 -13.43
CA TYR A 171 -4.98 -10.26 -14.13
C TYR A 171 -6.13 -9.39 -13.61
N GLN A 172 -6.32 -9.30 -12.30
CA GLN A 172 -7.38 -8.50 -11.67
C GLN A 172 -7.25 -7.01 -12.01
N ALA A 173 -6.03 -6.48 -12.01
CA ALA A 173 -5.77 -5.08 -12.34
C ALA A 173 -6.04 -4.74 -13.83
N ARG A 174 -6.23 -5.72 -14.70
CA ARG A 174 -6.64 -5.57 -16.10
C ARG A 174 -8.16 -5.64 -16.29
N GLN A 175 -8.91 -5.92 -15.23
CA GLN A 175 -10.38 -5.92 -15.29
C GLN A 175 -10.93 -4.54 -14.91
N PRO A 176 -12.11 -4.17 -15.41
CA PRO A 176 -12.83 -3.01 -14.89
C PRO A 176 -13.00 -3.10 -13.37
N ILE A 177 -13.06 -1.95 -12.70
CA ILE A 177 -13.33 -1.88 -11.27
C ILE A 177 -14.63 -2.64 -10.97
N ASN A 178 -14.58 -3.57 -10.04
CA ASN A 178 -15.73 -4.40 -9.67
C ASN A 178 -15.69 -4.80 -8.20
N THR A 179 -16.79 -5.30 -7.67
CA THR A 179 -16.99 -5.65 -6.26
C THR A 179 -16.80 -7.13 -5.95
N SER A 180 -16.36 -7.96 -6.90
CA SER A 180 -16.32 -9.42 -6.75
C SER A 180 -15.47 -9.94 -5.60
N SER A 181 -14.49 -9.15 -5.16
CA SER A 181 -13.61 -9.50 -4.03
C SER A 181 -14.13 -9.02 -2.68
N VAL A 182 -15.20 -8.21 -2.63
CA VAL A 182 -15.75 -7.67 -1.39
C VAL A 182 -16.54 -8.75 -0.67
N GLY A 183 -16.17 -9.00 0.59
CA GLY A 183 -16.82 -10.02 1.42
C GLY A 183 -16.58 -11.46 0.94
N PHE A 184 -15.57 -11.69 0.10
CA PHE A 184 -15.31 -13.01 -0.46
C PHE A 184 -14.95 -14.05 0.62
N SER A 185 -14.31 -13.64 1.71
CA SER A 185 -14.00 -14.49 2.86
C SER A 185 -15.23 -15.08 3.53
N LYS A 186 -16.41 -14.47 3.39
CA LYS A 186 -17.68 -14.96 3.95
C LYS A 186 -18.07 -16.34 3.39
N ASN A 187 -17.63 -16.66 2.18
CA ASN A 187 -17.88 -17.99 1.59
C ASN A 187 -17.09 -19.11 2.29
N TYR A 188 -16.14 -18.77 3.16
CA TYR A 188 -15.23 -19.68 3.82
C TYR A 188 -15.24 -19.50 5.35
N GLU A 189 -16.32 -18.97 5.92
CA GLU A 189 -16.41 -18.63 7.36
C GLU A 189 -16.06 -19.80 8.28
N ASN A 190 -16.49 -21.01 7.93
CA ASN A 190 -16.17 -22.21 8.72
C ASN A 190 -14.66 -22.50 8.81
N ASN A 191 -13.91 -22.18 7.76
CA ASN A 191 -12.48 -22.40 7.69
C ASN A 191 -11.68 -21.31 8.44
N PHE A 192 -12.27 -20.12 8.59
CA PHE A 192 -11.66 -18.95 9.20
C PHE A 192 -12.25 -18.58 10.56
N PHE A 193 -13.08 -19.47 11.14
CA PHE A 193 -13.81 -19.20 12.38
C PHE A 193 -12.89 -18.75 13.51
N LYS A 194 -11.80 -19.46 13.77
CA LYS A 194 -10.84 -19.13 14.84
C LYS A 194 -10.18 -17.76 14.64
N ILE A 195 -9.79 -17.44 13.41
CA ILE A 195 -9.21 -16.14 13.08
C ILE A 195 -10.25 -15.03 13.27
N LYS A 196 -11.48 -15.27 12.82
CA LYS A 196 -12.59 -14.32 13.00
C LYS A 196 -12.83 -14.01 14.48
N GLU A 197 -12.91 -15.03 15.34
CA GLU A 197 -13.05 -14.84 16.80
C GLU A 197 -11.88 -14.06 17.39
N SER A 198 -10.64 -14.46 17.07
CA SER A 198 -9.43 -13.79 17.55
C SER A 198 -9.40 -12.31 17.14
N MET A 199 -9.78 -11.99 15.91
CA MET A 199 -9.81 -10.61 15.44
C MET A 199 -10.91 -9.79 16.11
N ILE A 200 -12.08 -10.37 16.39
CA ILE A 200 -13.15 -9.72 17.16
C ILE A 200 -12.68 -9.42 18.58
N GLU A 201 -12.04 -10.36 19.25
CA GLU A 201 -11.46 -10.18 20.58
C GLU A 201 -10.41 -9.06 20.63
N LYS A 202 -9.64 -8.89 19.55
CA LYS A 202 -8.69 -7.79 19.37
C LYS A 202 -9.34 -6.45 18.98
N GLY A 203 -10.66 -6.41 18.79
CA GLY A 203 -11.42 -5.20 18.48
C GLY A 203 -11.46 -4.80 17.01
N TYR A 204 -11.11 -5.70 16.09
CA TYR A 204 -11.26 -5.43 14.66
C TYR A 204 -12.73 -5.43 14.22
N LYS A 205 -13.09 -4.46 13.38
CA LYS A 205 -14.39 -4.44 12.70
C LYS A 205 -14.29 -5.33 11.45
N LEU A 206 -15.20 -6.29 11.32
CA LEU A 206 -15.21 -7.31 10.29
C LEU A 206 -16.44 -7.24 9.36
N ASP A 207 -17.20 -6.16 9.44
CA ASP A 207 -18.47 -5.98 8.71
C ASP A 207 -18.26 -5.65 7.24
#